data_cb9470ec5a26b2fa48660571566e8694
#
_entry.id   cb9470ec5a26b2fa48660571566e8694
#
_cell.length_a   1.000
_cell.length_b   1.000
_cell.length_c   1.000
_cell.angle_alpha   90.00
_cell.angle_beta   90.00
_cell.angle_gamma   90.00
#
_symmetry.space_group_name_H-M   'P 1'
#
loop_
_entity.id
_entity.type
_entity.pdbx_description
1 polymer ?
#
loop_
_entity_poly.entity_id
_entity_poly.type
_entity_poly.pdbx_seq_one_letter_code
_entity_poly.pdbx_strand_id
1 'polypeptide(L)'
;MQAGDTALGGDRRADVRMRDATLEDLGSIVEIYNSIIPSRIVSADTEPVSVEQRLPWFYEHDPARRPIRVAEEDGEVVGWLSLGDFWDGRPAYNGTAEIGIYVKEGHRGKGIGRRLLQEAIRHAPDLGIKTLTAGAFAGNELSLRLFERFGFERWAFFPRVAELDGAETDLVVLGLRLEAGTASRSL
;
A
#
# COMPACT_ATOMS: atom_id res chain seq x y z
N MET A 1 21.69 46.43 25.34
CA MET A 1 22.16 45.63 24.19
C MET A 1 21.65 44.21 24.44
N GLN A 2 20.42 43.91 23.93
CA GLN A 2 19.78 42.61 24.12
C GLN A 2 20.00 41.78 22.84
N ALA A 3 20.68 40.64 22.98
CA ALA A 3 20.86 39.68 21.93
C ALA A 3 19.55 38.88 21.76
N GLY A 4 19.00 38.91 20.55
CA GLY A 4 17.80 38.16 20.19
C GLY A 4 18.12 36.65 20.08
N ASP A 5 17.35 35.88 20.82
CA ASP A 5 17.32 34.42 20.75
C ASP A 5 16.51 34.02 19.51
N THR A 6 17.22 33.64 18.45
CA THR A 6 16.61 33.10 17.23
C THR A 6 16.38 31.62 17.44
N ALA A 7 15.18 31.26 17.89
CA ALA A 7 14.75 29.87 17.95
C ALA A 7 14.79 29.27 16.54
N LEU A 8 15.77 28.39 16.31
CA LEU A 8 15.84 27.49 15.17
C LEU A 8 14.64 26.56 15.21
N GLY A 9 13.66 26.82 14.34
CA GLY A 9 12.55 25.90 14.07
C GLY A 9 13.11 24.59 13.54
N GLY A 10 13.32 23.62 14.45
CA GLY A 10 13.66 22.26 14.06
C GLY A 10 12.53 21.68 13.20
N ASP A 11 12.85 21.29 11.97
CA ASP A 11 12.03 20.49 11.10
C ASP A 11 11.69 19.18 11.85
N ARG A 12 10.59 19.17 12.61
CA ARG A 12 10.04 17.94 13.18
C ARG A 12 9.49 17.14 12.00
N ARG A 13 10.29 16.27 11.45
CA ARG A 13 9.75 15.17 10.64
C ARG A 13 8.76 14.45 11.52
N ALA A 14 7.49 14.62 11.22
CA ALA A 14 6.41 13.97 11.94
C ALA A 14 6.72 12.47 12.03
N ASP A 15 6.64 11.92 13.24
CA ASP A 15 7.00 10.52 13.49
C ASP A 15 5.86 9.63 13.01
N VAL A 16 6.00 9.11 11.79
CA VAL A 16 5.03 8.19 11.22
C VAL A 16 5.23 6.80 11.82
N ARG A 17 4.28 6.35 12.61
CA ARG A 17 4.25 5.00 13.21
C ARG A 17 3.54 4.02 12.29
N MET A 18 4.10 2.79 12.18
CA MET A 18 3.46 1.68 11.49
C MET A 18 2.90 0.68 12.51
N ARG A 19 1.66 0.25 12.34
CA ARG A 19 1.01 -0.75 13.18
C ARG A 19 -0.02 -1.55 12.40
N ASP A 20 -0.45 -2.67 12.97
CA ASP A 20 -1.59 -3.40 12.42
C ASP A 20 -2.86 -2.56 12.55
N ALA A 21 -3.73 -2.68 11.56
CA ALA A 21 -5.02 -2.01 11.57
C ALA A 21 -5.95 -2.66 12.59
N THR A 22 -6.76 -1.85 13.25
CA THR A 22 -7.89 -2.28 14.07
C THR A 22 -9.20 -1.93 13.37
N LEU A 23 -10.32 -2.47 13.87
CA LEU A 23 -11.63 -2.16 13.30
C LEU A 23 -11.94 -0.65 13.37
N GLU A 24 -11.40 0.06 14.35
CA GLU A 24 -11.55 1.51 14.50
C GLU A 24 -10.93 2.29 13.34
N ASP A 25 -9.91 1.72 12.68
CA ASP A 25 -9.25 2.34 11.53
C ASP A 25 -10.02 2.19 10.22
N LEU A 26 -11.03 1.29 10.17
CA LEU A 26 -11.72 0.95 8.92
C LEU A 26 -12.37 2.18 8.27
N GLY A 27 -12.90 3.11 9.06
CA GLY A 27 -13.44 4.37 8.55
C GLY A 27 -12.40 5.19 7.78
N SER A 28 -11.21 5.37 8.36
CA SER A 28 -10.10 6.09 7.73
C SER A 28 -9.53 5.36 6.52
N ILE A 29 -9.46 4.02 6.57
CA ILE A 29 -9.04 3.18 5.45
C ILE A 29 -9.98 3.37 4.25
N VAL A 30 -11.29 3.34 4.48
CA VAL A 30 -12.32 3.54 3.46
C VAL A 30 -12.29 4.97 2.91
N GLU A 31 -12.14 5.99 3.78
CA GLU A 31 -11.99 7.39 3.35
C GLU A 31 -10.81 7.59 2.41
N ILE A 32 -9.62 7.09 2.80
CA ILE A 32 -8.41 7.16 1.96
C ILE A 32 -8.64 6.43 0.64
N TYR A 33 -9.24 5.23 0.67
CA TYR A 33 -9.54 4.47 -0.53
C TYR A 33 -10.51 5.20 -1.47
N ASN A 34 -11.60 5.72 -0.95
CA ASN A 34 -12.60 6.44 -1.75
C ASN A 34 -12.03 7.72 -2.36
N SER A 35 -11.06 8.37 -1.70
CA SER A 35 -10.42 9.59 -2.20
C SER A 35 -9.66 9.39 -3.51
N ILE A 36 -9.24 8.16 -3.83
CA ILE A 36 -8.47 7.86 -5.04
C ILE A 36 -9.32 7.41 -6.23
N ILE A 37 -10.56 6.97 -5.98
CA ILE A 37 -11.46 6.46 -7.02
C ILE A 37 -11.72 7.49 -8.14
N PRO A 38 -11.99 8.78 -7.85
CA PRO A 38 -12.22 9.78 -8.89
C PRO A 38 -11.04 10.00 -9.84
N SER A 39 -9.84 9.60 -9.45
CA SER A 39 -8.65 9.73 -10.30
C SER A 39 -8.67 8.80 -11.52
N ARG A 40 -9.46 7.71 -11.46
CA ARG A 40 -9.52 6.66 -12.51
C ARG A 40 -8.16 6.05 -12.89
N ILE A 41 -7.17 6.16 -12.01
CA ILE A 41 -5.79 5.72 -12.28
C ILE A 41 -5.33 4.66 -11.26
N VAL A 42 -5.90 4.67 -10.04
CA VAL A 42 -5.35 3.88 -8.92
C VAL A 42 -6.19 2.65 -8.60
N SER A 43 -7.50 2.74 -8.72
CA SER A 43 -8.45 1.66 -8.38
C SER A 43 -9.30 1.25 -9.59
N ALA A 44 -9.67 -0.02 -9.63
CA ALA A 44 -10.65 -0.54 -10.56
C ALA A 44 -12.10 -0.32 -10.09
N ASP A 45 -12.33 0.08 -8.83
CA ASP A 45 -13.65 0.48 -8.37
C ASP A 45 -14.05 1.80 -9.04
N THR A 46 -15.28 1.86 -9.53
CA THR A 46 -15.84 3.04 -10.22
C THR A 46 -16.69 3.91 -9.30
N GLU A 47 -17.16 3.34 -8.19
CA GLU A 47 -18.00 4.00 -7.21
C GLU A 47 -17.39 3.88 -5.80
N PRO A 48 -17.60 4.88 -4.93
CA PRO A 48 -17.18 4.79 -3.54
C PRO A 48 -17.81 3.59 -2.82
N VAL A 49 -17.05 2.99 -1.92
CA VAL A 49 -17.51 1.90 -1.07
C VAL A 49 -17.87 2.41 0.32
N SER A 50 -18.84 1.78 1.01
CA SER A 50 -19.14 2.09 2.40
C SER A 50 -18.28 1.27 3.37
N VAL A 51 -18.24 1.70 4.63
CA VAL A 51 -17.58 0.96 5.71
C VAL A 51 -18.21 -0.43 5.87
N GLU A 52 -19.55 -0.51 5.79
CA GLU A 52 -20.30 -1.77 5.91
C GLU A 52 -19.96 -2.75 4.79
N GLN A 53 -19.79 -2.25 3.55
CA GLN A 53 -19.38 -3.08 2.41
C GLN A 53 -17.95 -3.60 2.55
N ARG A 54 -17.08 -2.88 3.28
CA ARG A 54 -15.67 -3.28 3.51
C ARG A 54 -15.45 -4.15 4.75
N LEU A 55 -16.46 -4.31 5.63
CA LEU A 55 -16.36 -5.15 6.81
C LEU A 55 -15.96 -6.61 6.49
N PRO A 56 -16.59 -7.31 5.51
CA PRO A 56 -16.18 -8.68 5.19
C PRO A 56 -14.71 -8.75 4.76
N TRP A 57 -14.30 -7.85 3.86
CA TRP A 57 -12.90 -7.76 3.43
C TRP A 57 -11.94 -7.53 4.60
N PHE A 58 -12.30 -6.67 5.58
CA PHE A 58 -11.48 -6.42 6.76
C PHE A 58 -11.31 -7.68 7.60
N TYR A 59 -12.38 -8.43 7.82
CA TYR A 59 -12.36 -9.67 8.60
C TYR A 59 -11.69 -10.84 7.89
N GLU A 60 -11.58 -10.84 6.59
CA GLU A 60 -10.80 -11.82 5.81
C GLU A 60 -9.29 -11.66 6.01
N HIS A 61 -8.85 -10.48 6.48
CA HIS A 61 -7.44 -10.19 6.75
C HIS A 61 -7.07 -10.61 8.17
N ASP A 62 -6.15 -11.58 8.26
CA ASP A 62 -5.56 -12.04 9.51
C ASP A 62 -4.17 -11.40 9.67
N PRO A 63 -3.91 -10.63 10.75
CA PRO A 63 -2.61 -10.03 11.03
C PRO A 63 -1.44 -11.03 11.03
N ALA A 64 -1.70 -12.30 11.39
CA ALA A 64 -0.68 -13.35 11.41
C ALA A 64 -0.40 -13.96 10.02
N ARG A 65 -1.23 -13.66 8.99
CA ARG A 65 -1.09 -14.26 7.66
C ARG A 65 -1.15 -13.22 6.53
N ARG A 66 -2.12 -12.35 6.56
CA ARG A 66 -2.43 -11.34 5.54
C ARG A 66 -2.84 -10.03 6.21
N PRO A 67 -1.89 -9.29 6.79
CA PRO A 67 -2.20 -8.09 7.56
C PRO A 67 -2.71 -6.94 6.71
N ILE A 68 -3.54 -6.10 7.35
CA ILE A 68 -3.71 -4.71 6.96
C ILE A 68 -2.87 -3.89 7.94
N ARG A 69 -2.02 -3.01 7.44
CA ARG A 69 -1.20 -2.13 8.26
C ARG A 69 -1.47 -0.67 7.94
N VAL A 70 -1.48 0.16 8.97
CA VAL A 70 -1.68 1.61 8.84
C VAL A 70 -0.40 2.36 9.16
N ALA A 71 -0.24 3.48 8.47
CA ALA A 71 0.73 4.53 8.80
C ALA A 71 -0.03 5.64 9.54
N GLU A 72 0.36 5.90 10.77
CA GLU A 72 -0.23 6.88 11.67
C GLU A 72 0.74 8.04 11.91
N GLU A 73 0.27 9.26 11.76
CA GLU A 73 0.98 10.51 12.02
C GLU A 73 0.12 11.36 12.96
N ASP A 74 0.66 11.72 14.14
CA ASP A 74 -0.06 12.53 15.15
C ASP A 74 -1.46 11.97 15.54
N GLY A 75 -1.61 10.64 15.56
CA GLY A 75 -2.86 9.95 15.89
C GLY A 75 -3.85 9.82 14.71
N GLU A 76 -3.48 10.29 13.53
CA GLU A 76 -4.28 10.18 12.31
C GLU A 76 -3.73 9.10 11.38
N VAL A 77 -4.60 8.27 10.79
CA VAL A 77 -4.23 7.32 9.73
C VAL A 77 -4.01 8.11 8.43
N VAL A 78 -2.76 8.14 7.96
CA VAL A 78 -2.33 8.90 6.77
C VAL A 78 -2.00 8.01 5.57
N GLY A 79 -2.07 6.70 5.74
CA GLY A 79 -1.89 5.72 4.69
C GLY A 79 -2.05 4.32 5.22
N TRP A 80 -2.22 3.36 4.32
CA TRP A 80 -2.35 1.96 4.67
C TRP A 80 -1.86 1.05 3.55
N LEU A 81 -1.53 -0.17 3.91
CA LEU A 81 -1.27 -1.28 3.02
C LEU A 81 -2.12 -2.49 3.41
N SER A 82 -2.44 -3.34 2.45
CA SER A 82 -2.95 -4.68 2.70
C SER A 82 -2.09 -5.71 1.97
N LEU A 83 -1.97 -6.89 2.59
CA LEU A 83 -1.51 -8.09 1.92
C LEU A 83 -2.71 -9.00 1.73
N GLY A 84 -3.14 -9.17 0.49
CA GLY A 84 -4.26 -10.03 0.12
C GLY A 84 -3.78 -11.39 -0.38
N ASP A 85 -4.71 -12.34 -0.48
CA ASP A 85 -4.45 -13.62 -1.11
C ASP A 85 -4.36 -13.47 -2.63
N PHE A 86 -3.37 -14.13 -3.20
CA PHE A 86 -3.21 -14.21 -4.64
C PHE A 86 -4.15 -15.28 -5.21
N TRP A 87 -4.92 -14.94 -6.26
CA TRP A 87 -5.85 -15.83 -6.96
C TRP A 87 -6.71 -16.69 -6.02
N ASP A 88 -7.60 -16.03 -5.29
CA ASP A 88 -8.60 -16.64 -4.40
C ASP A 88 -8.03 -17.54 -3.29
N GLY A 89 -6.75 -17.35 -2.91
CA GLY A 89 -6.16 -18.04 -1.76
C GLY A 89 -6.01 -19.55 -1.93
N ARG A 90 -5.92 -20.07 -3.17
CA ARG A 90 -5.68 -21.49 -3.39
C ARG A 90 -4.38 -21.94 -2.73
N PRO A 91 -4.33 -23.11 -2.07
CA PRO A 91 -3.19 -23.54 -1.25
C PRO A 91 -1.83 -23.50 -1.95
N ALA A 92 -1.77 -23.76 -3.26
CA ALA A 92 -0.54 -23.67 -4.05
C ALA A 92 0.07 -22.26 -4.06
N TYR A 93 -0.74 -21.23 -3.81
CA TYR A 93 -0.32 -19.83 -3.81
C TYR A 93 -0.14 -19.23 -2.41
N ASN A 94 -0.19 -20.03 -1.34
CA ASN A 94 -0.04 -19.54 0.04
C ASN A 94 1.25 -18.74 0.28
N GLY A 95 2.31 -19.02 -0.48
CA GLY A 95 3.57 -18.26 -0.44
C GLY A 95 3.56 -16.97 -1.27
N THR A 96 2.44 -16.61 -1.90
CA THR A 96 2.30 -15.39 -2.71
C THR A 96 1.23 -14.50 -2.11
N ALA A 97 1.52 -13.20 -2.01
CA ALA A 97 0.53 -12.21 -1.57
C ALA A 97 0.48 -11.04 -2.56
N GLU A 98 -0.72 -10.51 -2.74
CA GLU A 98 -0.93 -9.26 -3.46
C GLU A 98 -0.87 -8.09 -2.48
N ILE A 99 -0.13 -7.04 -2.85
CA ILE A 99 0.02 -5.84 -2.02
C ILE A 99 -0.75 -4.66 -2.63
N GLY A 100 -1.57 -4.02 -1.81
CA GLY A 100 -2.17 -2.72 -2.08
C GLY A 100 -1.60 -1.65 -1.16
N ILE A 101 -1.29 -0.46 -1.68
CA ILE A 101 -0.77 0.67 -0.90
C ILE A 101 -1.53 1.94 -1.26
N TYR A 102 -2.01 2.63 -0.23
CA TYR A 102 -2.81 3.83 -0.38
C TYR A 102 -2.35 4.89 0.60
N VAL A 103 -2.23 6.15 0.14
CA VAL A 103 -1.76 7.27 0.95
C VAL A 103 -2.76 8.42 0.84
N LYS A 104 -3.13 8.97 2.00
CA LYS A 104 -4.04 10.10 2.14
C LYS A 104 -3.57 11.27 1.29
N GLU A 105 -4.51 11.96 0.63
CA GLU A 105 -4.23 13.20 -0.07
C GLU A 105 -3.61 14.23 0.89
N GLY A 106 -2.67 15.04 0.41
CA GLY A 106 -1.90 15.95 1.27
C GLY A 106 -0.72 15.30 2.03
N HIS A 107 -0.69 13.95 2.12
CA HIS A 107 0.44 13.20 2.70
C HIS A 107 1.27 12.47 1.63
N ARG A 108 0.87 12.54 0.35
CA ARG A 108 1.64 12.00 -0.78
C ARG A 108 2.94 12.79 -0.98
N GLY A 109 3.95 12.14 -1.55
CA GLY A 109 5.26 12.77 -1.76
C GLY A 109 6.14 12.87 -0.52
N LYS A 110 5.62 12.59 0.69
CA LYS A 110 6.36 12.62 1.97
C LYS A 110 7.05 11.29 2.33
N GLY A 111 7.06 10.33 1.43
CA GLY A 111 7.73 9.03 1.63
C GLY A 111 6.91 7.96 2.35
N ILE A 112 5.63 8.21 2.69
CA ILE A 112 4.77 7.26 3.41
C ILE A 112 4.60 5.96 2.62
N GLY A 113 4.25 6.04 1.32
CA GLY A 113 4.13 4.85 0.47
C GLY A 113 5.41 4.03 0.39
N ARG A 114 6.58 4.70 0.35
CA ARG A 114 7.88 4.04 0.41
C ARG A 114 8.06 3.28 1.73
N ARG A 115 7.71 3.89 2.86
CA ARG A 115 7.84 3.25 4.19
C ARG A 115 6.90 2.06 4.32
N LEU A 116 5.65 2.18 3.84
CA LEU A 116 4.68 1.09 3.82
C LEU A 116 5.20 -0.08 2.99
N LEU A 117 5.72 0.17 1.78
CA LEU A 117 6.28 -0.89 0.94
C LEU A 117 7.50 -1.55 1.57
N GLN A 118 8.40 -0.77 2.15
CA GLN A 118 9.57 -1.28 2.85
C GLN A 118 9.20 -2.17 4.04
N GLU A 119 8.16 -1.76 4.79
CA GLU A 119 7.61 -2.53 5.90
C GLU A 119 7.05 -3.87 5.42
N ALA A 120 6.25 -3.86 4.34
CA ALA A 120 5.70 -5.07 3.76
C ALA A 120 6.80 -6.05 3.32
N ILE A 121 7.82 -5.58 2.59
CA ILE A 121 8.93 -6.41 2.11
C ILE A 121 9.70 -7.04 3.29
N ARG A 122 9.92 -6.27 4.35
CA ARG A 122 10.67 -6.73 5.52
C ARG A 122 9.94 -7.80 6.31
N HIS A 123 8.61 -7.69 6.48
CA HIS A 123 7.82 -8.60 7.31
C HIS A 123 7.21 -9.78 6.53
N ALA A 124 7.11 -9.69 5.21
CA ALA A 124 6.52 -10.74 4.39
C ALA A 124 7.15 -12.14 4.61
N PRO A 125 8.48 -12.31 4.78
CA PRO A 125 9.08 -13.61 5.07
C PRO A 125 8.59 -14.22 6.39
N ASP A 126 8.39 -13.40 7.44
CA ASP A 126 7.91 -13.86 8.75
C ASP A 126 6.47 -14.39 8.68
N LEU A 127 5.71 -13.94 7.68
CA LEU A 127 4.35 -14.39 7.37
C LEU A 127 4.33 -15.60 6.39
N GLY A 128 5.49 -16.18 6.09
CA GLY A 128 5.62 -17.28 5.11
C GLY A 128 5.45 -16.85 3.65
N ILE A 129 5.45 -15.56 3.37
CA ILE A 129 5.32 -15.02 2.02
C ILE A 129 6.70 -15.03 1.34
N LYS A 130 6.76 -15.64 0.17
CA LYS A 130 7.97 -15.77 -0.67
C LYS A 130 7.93 -14.87 -1.89
N THR A 131 6.74 -14.37 -2.23
CA THR A 131 6.51 -13.56 -3.43
C THR A 131 5.47 -12.50 -3.12
N LEU A 132 5.77 -11.26 -3.49
CA LEU A 132 4.83 -10.16 -3.49
C LEU A 132 4.45 -9.82 -4.94
N THR A 133 3.17 -9.60 -5.18
CA THR A 133 2.65 -9.10 -6.46
C THR A 133 1.90 -7.80 -6.24
N ALA A 134 1.87 -6.94 -7.25
CA ALA A 134 1.11 -5.70 -7.24
C ALA A 134 0.49 -5.47 -8.62
N GLY A 135 -0.79 -5.14 -8.66
CA GLY A 135 -1.46 -4.68 -9.88
C GLY A 135 -1.49 -3.15 -9.93
N ALA A 136 -1.17 -2.57 -11.06
CA ALA A 136 -1.30 -1.13 -11.30
C ALA A 136 -1.71 -0.85 -12.74
N PHE A 137 -2.61 0.10 -12.96
CA PHE A 137 -2.89 0.56 -14.31
C PHE A 137 -1.64 1.18 -14.94
N ALA A 138 -1.46 0.99 -16.24
CA ALA A 138 -0.28 1.46 -16.95
C ALA A 138 -0.08 2.98 -16.84
N GLY A 139 -1.16 3.74 -16.69
CA GLY A 139 -1.14 5.19 -16.45
C GLY A 139 -0.72 5.59 -15.03
N ASN A 140 -0.66 4.66 -14.07
CA ASN A 140 -0.23 4.93 -12.70
C ASN A 140 1.30 4.88 -12.56
N GLU A 141 1.99 5.77 -13.25
CA GLU A 141 3.45 5.80 -13.26
C GLU A 141 4.08 5.98 -11.86
N LEU A 142 3.39 6.65 -10.94
CA LEU A 142 3.90 6.85 -9.58
C LEU A 142 3.99 5.53 -8.84
N SER A 143 2.94 4.70 -8.91
CA SER A 143 2.94 3.36 -8.31
C SER A 143 3.95 2.44 -9.01
N LEU A 144 3.98 2.41 -10.34
CA LEU A 144 4.94 1.59 -11.09
C LEU A 144 6.37 1.91 -10.69
N ARG A 145 6.76 3.19 -10.70
CA ARG A 145 8.12 3.63 -10.26
C ARG A 145 8.40 3.32 -8.79
N LEU A 146 7.39 3.41 -7.92
CA LEU A 146 7.57 3.04 -6.51
C LEU A 146 7.97 1.57 -6.39
N PHE A 147 7.19 0.66 -6.97
CA PHE A 147 7.46 -0.77 -6.92
C PHE A 147 8.78 -1.15 -7.60
N GLU A 148 9.06 -0.60 -8.79
CA GLU A 148 10.31 -0.86 -9.53
C GLU A 148 11.56 -0.44 -8.74
N ARG A 149 11.51 0.66 -7.99
CA ARG A 149 12.62 1.09 -7.10
C ARG A 149 12.92 0.10 -5.96
N PHE A 150 11.96 -0.73 -5.60
CA PHE A 150 12.12 -1.80 -4.60
C PHE A 150 12.41 -3.17 -5.22
N GLY A 151 12.74 -3.22 -6.50
CA GLY A 151 13.14 -4.42 -7.19
C GLY A 151 11.99 -5.26 -7.73
N PHE A 152 10.78 -4.74 -7.74
CA PHE A 152 9.69 -5.39 -8.46
C PHE A 152 9.94 -5.30 -9.97
N GLU A 153 9.69 -6.40 -10.65
CA GLU A 153 9.77 -6.52 -12.11
C GLU A 153 8.39 -6.63 -12.71
N ARG A 154 8.21 -6.18 -13.94
CA ARG A 154 6.95 -6.34 -14.68
C ARG A 154 6.83 -7.78 -15.16
N TRP A 155 5.92 -8.53 -14.55
CA TRP A 155 5.71 -9.94 -14.86
C TRP A 155 4.61 -10.18 -15.88
N ALA A 156 3.60 -9.30 -15.95
CA ALA A 156 2.54 -9.40 -16.95
C ALA A 156 2.04 -8.01 -17.37
N PHE A 157 1.52 -7.98 -18.59
CA PHE A 157 0.83 -6.85 -19.17
C PHE A 157 -0.49 -7.32 -19.78
N PHE A 158 -1.58 -6.71 -19.37
CA PHE A 158 -2.91 -7.03 -19.86
C PHE A 158 -3.45 -5.79 -20.60
N PRO A 159 -3.47 -5.83 -21.95
CA PRO A 159 -3.91 -4.70 -22.73
C PRO A 159 -5.45 -4.57 -22.64
N ARG A 160 -5.92 -3.37 -22.38
CA ARG A 160 -7.34 -2.98 -22.41
C ARG A 160 -8.25 -3.89 -21.58
N VAL A 161 -7.76 -4.37 -20.42
CA VAL A 161 -8.44 -5.33 -19.57
C VAL A 161 -9.49 -4.68 -18.66
N ALA A 162 -9.41 -3.37 -18.46
CA ALA A 162 -10.37 -2.60 -17.65
C ALA A 162 -10.96 -1.44 -18.44
N GLU A 163 -12.18 -1.07 -18.09
CA GLU A 163 -12.88 0.09 -18.66
C GLU A 163 -13.30 1.03 -17.52
N LEU A 164 -12.91 2.29 -17.60
CA LEU A 164 -13.25 3.32 -16.63
C LEU A 164 -13.89 4.50 -17.37
N ASP A 165 -15.17 4.78 -17.08
CA ASP A 165 -15.95 5.85 -17.71
C ASP A 165 -15.94 5.79 -19.27
N GLY A 166 -15.97 4.58 -19.84
CA GLY A 166 -15.94 4.35 -21.29
C GLY A 166 -14.53 4.39 -21.91
N ALA A 167 -13.46 4.55 -21.12
CA ALA A 167 -12.09 4.49 -21.57
C ALA A 167 -11.43 3.17 -21.16
N GLU A 168 -10.94 2.41 -22.15
CA GLU A 168 -10.18 1.19 -21.87
C GLU A 168 -8.80 1.54 -21.28
N THR A 169 -8.34 0.74 -20.33
CA THR A 169 -7.02 0.90 -19.71
C THR A 169 -6.31 -0.44 -19.55
N ASP A 170 -4.98 -0.36 -19.59
CA ASP A 170 -4.09 -1.50 -19.47
C ASP A 170 -3.72 -1.73 -18.00
N LEU A 171 -3.54 -3.01 -17.63
CA LEU A 171 -3.04 -3.40 -16.31
C LEU A 171 -1.64 -3.99 -16.43
N VAL A 172 -0.74 -3.51 -15.57
CA VAL A 172 0.59 -4.09 -15.35
C VAL A 172 0.56 -4.85 -14.04
N VAL A 173 1.02 -6.10 -14.06
CA VAL A 173 1.28 -6.87 -12.84
C VAL A 173 2.79 -6.90 -12.61
N LEU A 174 3.19 -6.40 -11.45
CA LEU A 174 4.57 -6.44 -11.00
C LEU A 174 4.73 -7.57 -9.96
N GLY A 175 5.93 -8.12 -9.89
CA GLY A 175 6.27 -9.16 -8.91
C GLY A 175 7.66 -9.00 -8.35
N LEU A 176 7.80 -9.37 -7.07
CA LEU A 176 9.07 -9.44 -6.36
C LEU A 176 9.21 -10.80 -5.70
N ARG A 177 10.27 -11.54 -6.06
CA ARG A 177 10.66 -12.74 -5.35
C ARG A 177 11.51 -12.36 -4.14
N LEU A 178 11.02 -12.71 -2.95
CA LEU A 178 11.75 -12.50 -1.71
C LEU A 178 12.78 -13.62 -1.55
N GLU A 179 14.05 -13.27 -1.39
CA GLU A 179 15.10 -14.25 -1.09
C GLU A 179 14.98 -14.69 0.37
N ALA A 180 15.15 -15.99 0.62
CA ALA A 180 15.26 -16.52 1.97
C ALA A 180 16.56 -15.96 2.59
N GLY A 181 16.45 -14.93 3.46
CA GLY A 181 17.61 -14.42 4.20
C GLY A 181 17.94 -12.94 4.03
N THR A 182 17.12 -12.10 3.40
CA THR A 182 17.39 -10.64 3.32
C THR A 182 17.02 -9.86 4.59
N ALA A 183 16.91 -10.53 5.73
CA ALA A 183 16.71 -9.89 7.03
C ALA A 183 17.96 -9.19 7.57
N SER A 184 18.95 -8.79 6.76
CA SER A 184 20.04 -7.90 7.20
C SER A 184 20.88 -7.39 6.03
N ARG A 185 20.41 -6.40 5.30
CA ARG A 185 21.30 -5.43 4.67
C ARG A 185 20.73 -4.03 4.96
N SER A 186 21.36 -3.44 5.99
CA SER A 186 21.26 -2.00 6.26
C SER A 186 21.67 -1.22 5.02
N LEU A 187 20.79 -0.35 4.57
CA LEU A 187 21.12 0.74 3.64
C LEU A 187 21.10 2.05 4.40
#